data_793da552b8b4306f0ee890fdf816376e
#
_entry.id   793da552b8b4306f0ee890fdf816376e
#
_cell.length_a   1.000
_cell.length_b   1.000
_cell.length_c   1.000
_cell.angle_alpha   90.00
_cell.angle_beta   90.00
_cell.angle_gamma   90.00
#
_symmetry.space_group_name_H-M   'P 1'
#
loop_
_entity.id
_entity.type
_entity.pdbx_description
1 polymer ?
#
loop_
_entity_poly.entity_id
_entity_poly.type
_entity_poly.pdbx_seq_one_letter_code
_entity_poly.pdbx_strand_id
1 'polypeptide(L)'
;KRFLTDNEITEKLELIGCRLRICLEGWEVDVLPNRSQDLKREIDLIEEIARLIGYDLFDQKIPEPLVPGKLTNHQLATRRLTNSFINNGFNEVLTYSLVQMNDEKDRIKISNPLVTELSCLRDCFWHEHIKIVDQNIKAGNQGCWIFEIGNVFLNENNKNVQKETINGAISNIKKYGEWDTSGKSIPLNYFEARGKLQQALSCLNVSITDKPNDKFSHLHPGRSSILLIEGNESGYFGEVHPKVLVGNKSIKDLYLFSINSDNLIKAATRRKIWTPEYKNYAIVPSIERDVSFLFNKKFIVLDIINHIKKVEKKLLEKVILIDIYDDPNMSENLINYTFRLSYRDKEKTLQESDISEIHNNLIKSIETKFNSKQRT
;
A
#
# COMPACT_ATOMS: atom_id res chain seq x y z
N LYS A 1 -52.02 12.42 9.41
CA LYS A 1 -51.82 11.13 10.11
C LYS A 1 -53.18 10.47 10.23
N ARG A 2 -53.35 9.27 9.67
CA ARG A 2 -54.52 8.41 9.88
C ARG A 2 -54.16 7.39 10.94
N PHE A 3 -54.99 7.26 11.94
CA PHE A 3 -54.88 6.15 12.90
C PHE A 3 -55.86 5.05 12.47
N LEU A 4 -55.44 3.82 12.56
CA LEU A 4 -56.28 2.65 12.33
C LEU A 4 -57.13 2.40 13.58
N THR A 5 -58.36 2.01 13.38
CA THR A 5 -59.24 1.55 14.45
C THR A 5 -58.93 0.08 14.74
N ASP A 6 -59.26 -0.38 15.95
CA ASP A 6 -59.11 -1.76 16.36
C ASP A 6 -59.84 -2.74 15.43
N ASN A 7 -61.01 -2.34 14.93
CA ASN A 7 -61.79 -3.13 13.97
C ASN A 7 -61.05 -3.26 12.62
N GLU A 8 -60.41 -2.19 12.12
CA GLU A 8 -59.65 -2.25 10.88
C GLU A 8 -58.43 -3.15 11.00
N ILE A 9 -57.72 -3.10 12.12
CA ILE A 9 -56.57 -3.97 12.39
C ILE A 9 -57.02 -5.42 12.44
N THR A 10 -58.06 -5.73 13.20
CA THR A 10 -58.64 -7.06 13.35
C THR A 10 -59.06 -7.62 11.99
N GLU A 11 -59.86 -6.89 11.23
CA GLU A 11 -60.30 -7.29 9.89
C GLU A 11 -59.13 -7.66 8.97
N LYS A 12 -58.08 -6.82 8.94
CA LYS A 12 -56.88 -7.08 8.04
C LYS A 12 -56.14 -8.31 8.44
N LEU A 13 -55.93 -8.56 9.73
CA LEU A 13 -55.22 -9.74 10.19
C LEU A 13 -56.04 -11.02 10.04
N GLU A 14 -57.37 -10.95 10.22
CA GLU A 14 -58.28 -12.08 9.96
C GLU A 14 -58.31 -12.44 8.45
N LEU A 15 -58.21 -11.47 7.54
CA LEU A 15 -58.12 -11.74 6.09
C LEU A 15 -56.93 -12.62 5.70
N ILE A 16 -55.84 -12.56 6.44
CA ILE A 16 -54.67 -13.43 6.22
C ILE A 16 -54.72 -14.71 7.07
N GLY A 17 -55.83 -14.95 7.76
CA GLY A 17 -56.10 -16.17 8.52
C GLY A 17 -55.60 -16.15 9.96
N CYS A 18 -55.12 -15.04 10.48
CA CYS A 18 -54.77 -14.92 11.89
C CYS A 18 -56.04 -14.97 12.78
N ARG A 19 -55.90 -15.53 13.96
CA ARG A 19 -56.95 -15.48 15.00
C ARG A 19 -56.51 -14.48 16.06
N LEU A 20 -57.42 -13.54 16.42
CA LEU A 20 -57.10 -12.47 17.36
C LEU A 20 -57.95 -12.61 18.63
N ARG A 21 -57.31 -12.30 19.75
CA ARG A 21 -57.98 -12.09 21.05
C ARG A 21 -57.56 -10.70 21.56
N ILE A 22 -58.52 -9.90 21.91
CA ILE A 22 -58.25 -8.57 22.48
C ILE A 22 -57.81 -8.76 23.92
N CYS A 23 -56.73 -8.12 24.31
CA CYS A 23 -56.18 -8.06 25.66
C CYS A 23 -55.95 -6.59 26.09
N LEU A 24 -55.56 -6.38 27.36
CA LEU A 24 -55.44 -5.04 27.94
C LEU A 24 -54.45 -4.12 27.20
N GLU A 25 -53.45 -4.68 26.57
CA GLU A 25 -52.35 -3.92 25.91
C GLU A 25 -52.31 -4.11 24.38
N GLY A 26 -53.40 -4.63 23.77
CA GLY A 26 -53.47 -4.88 22.32
C GLY A 26 -54.12 -6.20 21.95
N TRP A 27 -53.47 -6.98 21.10
CA TRP A 27 -53.97 -8.26 20.59
C TRP A 27 -52.98 -9.39 20.86
N GLU A 28 -53.50 -10.50 21.28
CA GLU A 28 -52.82 -11.77 21.17
C GLU A 28 -53.20 -12.38 19.82
N VAL A 29 -52.19 -12.66 18.97
CA VAL A 29 -52.37 -13.07 17.57
C VAL A 29 -51.84 -14.49 17.38
N ASP A 30 -52.77 -15.41 17.07
CA ASP A 30 -52.45 -16.78 16.68
C ASP A 30 -52.18 -16.82 15.16
N VAL A 31 -50.96 -17.11 14.77
CA VAL A 31 -50.53 -17.21 13.36
C VAL A 31 -50.74 -18.62 12.84
N LEU A 32 -51.26 -18.75 11.62
CA LEU A 32 -51.41 -20.07 10.97
C LEU A 32 -50.05 -20.75 10.74
N PRO A 33 -50.00 -22.11 10.83
CA PRO A 33 -48.76 -22.85 10.65
C PRO A 33 -48.03 -22.57 9.34
N ASN A 34 -48.76 -22.32 8.25
CA ASN A 34 -48.17 -21.99 6.95
C ASN A 34 -47.50 -20.61 6.90
N ARG A 35 -47.78 -19.70 7.84
CA ARG A 35 -47.19 -18.38 7.98
C ARG A 35 -46.24 -18.27 9.17
N SER A 36 -46.01 -19.35 9.91
CA SER A 36 -45.15 -19.37 11.10
C SER A 36 -43.65 -19.11 10.81
N GLN A 37 -43.25 -19.18 9.57
CA GLN A 37 -41.85 -18.93 9.16
C GLN A 37 -41.59 -17.45 8.93
N ASP A 38 -42.58 -16.67 8.54
CA ASP A 38 -42.47 -15.24 8.19
C ASP A 38 -43.10 -14.29 9.22
N LEU A 39 -44.21 -14.66 9.83
CA LEU A 39 -44.88 -13.85 10.86
C LEU A 39 -44.43 -14.26 12.28
N LYS A 40 -43.32 -13.68 12.74
CA LYS A 40 -42.68 -14.04 14.03
C LYS A 40 -42.68 -12.90 15.04
N ARG A 41 -42.79 -11.67 14.60
CA ARG A 41 -42.64 -10.47 15.41
C ARG A 41 -43.81 -9.53 15.14
N GLU A 42 -44.04 -8.63 16.07
CA GLU A 42 -45.06 -7.58 15.92
C GLU A 42 -44.88 -6.77 14.60
N ILE A 43 -43.64 -6.45 14.25
CA ILE A 43 -43.35 -5.69 13.01
C ILE A 43 -43.79 -6.45 11.74
N ASP A 44 -43.75 -7.77 11.74
CA ASP A 44 -44.19 -8.59 10.62
C ASP A 44 -45.72 -8.49 10.43
N LEU A 45 -46.50 -8.40 11.55
CA LEU A 45 -47.93 -8.14 11.51
C LEU A 45 -48.26 -6.70 11.05
N ILE A 46 -47.45 -5.70 11.47
CA ILE A 46 -47.60 -4.31 11.02
C ILE A 46 -47.35 -4.24 9.53
N GLU A 47 -46.38 -4.95 8.98
CA GLU A 47 -46.12 -5.04 7.53
C GLU A 47 -47.34 -5.58 6.78
N GLU A 48 -47.94 -6.67 7.25
CA GLU A 48 -49.13 -7.25 6.62
C GLU A 48 -50.33 -6.28 6.64
N ILE A 49 -50.54 -5.58 7.73
CA ILE A 49 -51.58 -4.55 7.82
C ILE A 49 -51.31 -3.45 6.83
N ALA A 50 -50.08 -2.94 6.76
CA ALA A 50 -49.68 -1.90 5.85
C ALA A 50 -49.89 -2.31 4.38
N ARG A 51 -49.50 -3.55 4.03
CA ARG A 51 -49.69 -4.13 2.71
C ARG A 51 -51.18 -4.23 2.31
N LEU A 52 -52.01 -4.69 3.22
CA LEU A 52 -53.46 -4.86 2.98
C LEU A 52 -54.23 -3.52 2.94
N ILE A 53 -53.75 -2.48 3.59
CA ILE A 53 -54.27 -1.12 3.50
C ILE A 53 -53.89 -0.45 2.17
N GLY A 54 -52.72 -0.78 1.67
CA GLY A 54 -52.09 -0.22 0.46
C GLY A 54 -51.03 0.83 0.76
N TYR A 55 -49.88 0.64 0.18
CA TYR A 55 -48.72 1.52 0.40
C TYR A 55 -48.92 2.94 -0.16
N ASP A 56 -49.84 3.10 -1.10
CA ASP A 56 -50.16 4.42 -1.70
C ASP A 56 -50.76 5.40 -0.69
N LEU A 57 -51.28 4.90 0.43
CA LEU A 57 -51.84 5.71 1.52
C LEU A 57 -50.78 6.26 2.49
N PHE A 58 -49.53 5.83 2.35
CA PHE A 58 -48.44 6.32 3.17
C PHE A 58 -47.69 7.46 2.47
N ASP A 59 -47.35 8.48 3.24
CA ASP A 59 -46.50 9.57 2.76
C ASP A 59 -45.11 9.00 2.40
N GLN A 60 -44.68 9.27 1.18
CA GLN A 60 -43.31 8.96 0.77
C GLN A 60 -42.32 9.94 1.42
N LYS A 61 -41.64 9.50 2.46
CA LYS A 61 -40.62 10.29 3.17
C LYS A 61 -39.31 9.56 3.21
N ILE A 62 -38.25 10.24 2.79
CA ILE A 62 -36.89 9.81 3.05
C ILE A 62 -36.58 10.21 4.51
N PRO A 63 -36.19 9.27 5.40
CA PRO A 63 -35.79 9.63 6.75
C PRO A 63 -34.65 10.65 6.72
N GLU A 64 -34.74 11.69 7.53
CA GLU A 64 -33.63 12.64 7.67
C GLU A 64 -32.41 11.90 8.25
N PRO A 65 -31.24 11.97 7.59
CA PRO A 65 -30.05 11.34 8.11
C PRO A 65 -29.62 12.02 9.39
N LEU A 66 -29.49 11.28 10.48
CA LEU A 66 -28.98 11.77 11.77
C LEU A 66 -27.55 12.29 11.66
N VAL A 67 -26.75 11.64 10.80
CA VAL A 67 -25.38 12.00 10.51
C VAL A 67 -25.14 11.86 9.01
N PRO A 68 -24.59 12.89 8.33
CA PRO A 68 -24.23 12.76 6.92
C PRO A 68 -23.25 11.61 6.70
N GLY A 69 -23.49 10.82 5.67
CA GLY A 69 -22.56 9.76 5.26
C GLY A 69 -21.20 10.35 4.89
N LYS A 70 -20.13 9.74 5.38
CA LYS A 70 -18.75 10.13 5.06
C LYS A 70 -17.84 8.92 4.93
N LEU A 71 -16.80 9.05 4.14
CA LEU A 71 -15.78 8.03 4.05
C LEU A 71 -14.94 8.01 5.32
N THR A 72 -14.53 6.82 5.74
CA THR A 72 -13.53 6.66 6.80
C THR A 72 -12.16 7.14 6.30
N ASN A 73 -11.24 7.44 7.22
CA ASN A 73 -9.88 7.80 6.85
C ASN A 73 -9.18 6.68 6.07
N HIS A 74 -9.48 5.41 6.38
CA HIS A 74 -8.99 4.26 5.64
C HIS A 74 -9.44 4.32 4.17
N GLN A 75 -10.74 4.47 3.93
CA GLN A 75 -11.28 4.56 2.57
C GLN A 75 -10.73 5.77 1.80
N LEU A 76 -10.55 6.91 2.46
CA LEU A 76 -9.92 8.09 1.85
C LEU A 76 -8.46 7.85 1.49
N ALA A 77 -7.69 7.20 2.38
CA ALA A 77 -6.29 6.87 2.14
C ALA A 77 -6.15 5.87 0.98
N THR A 78 -6.99 4.82 0.96
CA THR A 78 -7.03 3.84 -0.13
C THR A 78 -7.35 4.51 -1.46
N ARG A 79 -8.36 5.40 -1.53
CA ARG A 79 -8.68 6.14 -2.76
C ARG A 79 -7.54 7.06 -3.22
N ARG A 80 -6.87 7.76 -2.29
CA ARG A 80 -5.70 8.59 -2.61
C ARG A 80 -4.58 7.74 -3.20
N LEU A 81 -4.35 6.57 -2.60
CA LEU A 81 -3.31 5.65 -3.04
C LEU A 81 -3.61 5.08 -4.43
N THR A 82 -4.84 4.57 -4.66
CA THR A 82 -5.29 4.10 -5.97
C THR A 82 -5.10 5.15 -7.05
N ASN A 83 -5.58 6.38 -6.82
CA ASN A 83 -5.41 7.49 -7.75
C ASN A 83 -3.93 7.81 -8.00
N SER A 84 -3.10 7.74 -6.95
CA SER A 84 -1.66 7.98 -7.09
C SER A 84 -0.97 6.92 -7.94
N PHE A 85 -1.28 5.64 -7.76
CA PHE A 85 -0.76 4.58 -8.63
C PHE A 85 -1.17 4.81 -10.09
N ILE A 86 -2.45 5.08 -10.34
CA ILE A 86 -2.98 5.36 -11.69
C ILE A 86 -2.26 6.57 -12.32
N ASN A 87 -2.13 7.67 -11.58
CA ASN A 87 -1.45 8.89 -12.05
C ASN A 87 0.04 8.67 -12.35
N ASN A 88 0.66 7.69 -11.71
CA ASN A 88 2.04 7.28 -11.95
C ASN A 88 2.18 6.18 -13.03
N GLY A 89 1.10 5.88 -13.74
CA GLY A 89 1.09 5.01 -14.91
C GLY A 89 0.89 3.53 -14.60
N PHE A 90 0.49 3.16 -13.38
CA PHE A 90 0.09 1.79 -13.07
C PHE A 90 -1.36 1.54 -13.51
N ASN A 91 -1.65 0.30 -13.85
CA ASN A 91 -3.01 -0.19 -14.07
C ASN A 91 -3.46 -1.01 -12.86
N GLU A 92 -4.65 -0.75 -12.37
CA GLU A 92 -5.27 -1.59 -11.35
C GLU A 92 -5.70 -2.92 -11.96
N VAL A 93 -5.43 -4.00 -11.26
CA VAL A 93 -5.86 -5.35 -11.64
C VAL A 93 -6.58 -6.02 -10.48
N LEU A 94 -7.46 -6.95 -10.80
CA LEU A 94 -8.16 -7.79 -9.83
C LEU A 94 -7.92 -9.25 -10.21
N THR A 95 -7.24 -9.96 -9.32
CA THR A 95 -6.97 -11.38 -9.50
C THR A 95 -7.84 -12.23 -8.58
N TYR A 96 -8.02 -13.50 -8.93
CA TYR A 96 -8.79 -14.40 -8.10
C TYR A 96 -8.13 -14.64 -6.74
N SER A 97 -8.95 -14.65 -5.68
CA SER A 97 -8.52 -15.07 -4.35
C SER A 97 -8.35 -16.59 -4.23
N LEU A 98 -9.01 -17.34 -5.10
CA LEU A 98 -8.85 -18.78 -5.24
C LEU A 98 -7.78 -19.08 -6.29
N VAL A 99 -6.84 -19.91 -5.92
CA VAL A 99 -5.69 -20.27 -6.75
C VAL A 99 -5.45 -21.77 -6.71
N GLN A 100 -4.65 -22.26 -7.66
CA GLN A 100 -4.24 -23.65 -7.69
C GLN A 100 -3.33 -23.98 -6.51
N MET A 101 -3.44 -25.20 -6.01
CA MET A 101 -2.49 -25.75 -5.07
C MET A 101 -1.10 -25.77 -5.73
N ASN A 102 -0.13 -25.25 -5.04
CA ASN A 102 1.29 -25.42 -5.37
C ASN A 102 1.97 -26.24 -4.25
N ASP A 103 3.26 -26.50 -4.41
CA ASP A 103 4.05 -27.27 -3.44
C ASP A 103 4.30 -26.52 -2.11
N GLU A 104 3.87 -25.26 -2.00
CA GLU A 104 3.92 -24.49 -0.76
C GLU A 104 2.84 -25.01 0.20
N LYS A 105 3.28 -25.63 1.28
CA LYS A 105 2.47 -26.48 2.16
C LYS A 105 1.40 -25.78 3.00
N ASP A 106 1.39 -24.45 3.07
CA ASP A 106 0.63 -23.71 4.09
C ASP A 106 -0.61 -22.98 3.57
N ARG A 107 -0.99 -23.17 2.29
CA ARG A 107 -2.20 -22.57 1.74
C ARG A 107 -3.46 -23.16 2.35
N ILE A 108 -4.42 -22.29 2.66
CA ILE A 108 -5.73 -22.70 3.16
C ILE A 108 -6.51 -23.36 2.03
N LYS A 109 -6.84 -24.63 2.20
CA LYS A 109 -7.57 -25.46 1.22
C LYS A 109 -9.07 -25.25 1.34
N ILE A 110 -9.76 -25.26 0.19
CA ILE A 110 -11.21 -25.35 0.12
C ILE A 110 -11.61 -26.83 0.18
N SER A 111 -12.57 -27.18 1.03
CA SER A 111 -13.01 -28.57 1.24
C SER A 111 -13.71 -29.17 0.01
N ASN A 112 -14.43 -28.33 -0.74
CA ASN A 112 -15.22 -28.73 -1.91
C ASN A 112 -15.06 -27.73 -3.07
N PRO A 113 -13.85 -27.62 -3.66
CA PRO A 113 -13.62 -26.67 -4.75
C PRO A 113 -14.43 -27.06 -5.99
N LEU A 114 -14.94 -26.07 -6.71
CA LEU A 114 -15.67 -26.29 -7.97
C LEU A 114 -14.77 -26.84 -9.06
N VAL A 115 -13.52 -26.36 -9.12
CA VAL A 115 -12.48 -26.80 -10.05
C VAL A 115 -11.15 -26.91 -9.34
N THR A 116 -10.30 -27.82 -9.79
CA THR A 116 -9.00 -28.13 -9.15
C THR A 116 -8.05 -26.93 -9.14
N GLU A 117 -8.14 -26.08 -10.17
CA GLU A 117 -7.32 -24.89 -10.36
C GLU A 117 -7.66 -23.78 -9.34
N LEU A 118 -8.81 -23.87 -8.67
CA LEU A 118 -9.28 -22.90 -7.70
C LEU A 118 -9.51 -23.54 -6.32
N SER A 119 -8.57 -24.38 -5.89
CA SER A 119 -8.70 -25.24 -4.70
C SER A 119 -8.15 -24.66 -3.41
N CYS A 120 -7.44 -23.54 -3.47
CA CYS A 120 -6.83 -22.91 -2.30
C CYS A 120 -7.03 -21.40 -2.29
N LEU A 121 -7.00 -20.81 -1.09
CA LEU A 121 -6.92 -19.36 -0.93
C LEU A 121 -5.46 -18.88 -1.17
N ARG A 122 -5.31 -17.73 -1.83
CA ARG A 122 -3.98 -17.13 -2.10
C ARG A 122 -3.32 -16.66 -0.81
N ASP A 123 -2.06 -16.95 -0.64
CA ASP A 123 -1.16 -16.50 0.41
C ASP A 123 -0.31 -15.31 -0.01
N CYS A 124 -0.21 -15.08 -1.33
CA CYS A 124 0.54 -13.99 -1.95
C CYS A 124 -0.03 -13.65 -3.33
N PHE A 125 0.40 -12.54 -3.91
CA PHE A 125 -0.06 -12.07 -5.22
C PHE A 125 0.95 -12.31 -6.34
N TRP A 126 2.21 -12.48 -6.02
CA TRP A 126 3.28 -12.42 -7.00
C TRP A 126 3.20 -13.48 -8.10
N HIS A 127 2.65 -14.66 -7.82
CA HIS A 127 2.44 -15.70 -8.84
C HIS A 127 1.48 -15.22 -9.95
N GLU A 128 0.35 -14.65 -9.55
CA GLU A 128 -0.65 -14.16 -10.51
C GLU A 128 -0.17 -12.90 -11.24
N HIS A 129 0.56 -12.03 -10.57
CA HIS A 129 1.15 -10.84 -11.19
C HIS A 129 2.19 -11.21 -12.25
N ILE A 130 3.03 -12.23 -12.01
CA ILE A 130 3.96 -12.74 -13.04
C ILE A 130 3.20 -13.24 -14.27
N LYS A 131 2.09 -13.98 -14.09
CA LYS A 131 1.26 -14.46 -15.19
C LYS A 131 0.68 -13.31 -16.02
N ILE A 132 0.16 -12.27 -15.34
CA ILE A 132 -0.39 -11.09 -16.02
C ILE A 132 0.69 -10.38 -16.82
N VAL A 133 1.87 -10.18 -16.24
CA VAL A 133 3.00 -9.54 -16.93
C VAL A 133 3.43 -10.34 -18.14
N ASP A 134 3.57 -11.67 -18.01
CA ASP A 134 3.95 -12.55 -19.11
C ASP A 134 2.94 -12.51 -20.27
N GLN A 135 1.64 -12.55 -19.94
CA GLN A 135 0.57 -12.44 -20.92
C GLN A 135 0.60 -11.09 -21.66
N ASN A 136 0.79 -9.99 -20.93
CA ASN A 136 0.87 -8.66 -21.52
C ASN A 136 2.07 -8.50 -22.45
N ILE A 137 3.25 -8.98 -22.05
CA ILE A 137 4.45 -8.93 -22.88
C ILE A 137 4.28 -9.80 -24.14
N LYS A 138 3.72 -11.00 -24.01
CA LYS A 138 3.40 -11.88 -25.15
C LYS A 138 2.37 -11.26 -26.09
N ALA A 139 1.44 -10.46 -25.60
CA ALA A 139 0.48 -9.70 -26.40
C ALA A 139 1.10 -8.46 -27.09
N GLY A 140 2.41 -8.21 -26.93
CA GLY A 140 3.13 -7.12 -27.60
C GLY A 140 3.20 -5.83 -26.80
N ASN A 141 2.72 -5.80 -25.54
CA ASN A 141 2.88 -4.63 -24.68
C ASN A 141 4.34 -4.46 -24.28
N GLN A 142 4.89 -3.25 -24.47
CA GLN A 142 6.31 -2.96 -24.19
C GLN A 142 6.64 -2.88 -22.72
N GLY A 143 5.67 -2.54 -21.87
CA GLY A 143 5.81 -2.48 -20.40
C GLY A 143 4.49 -2.80 -19.72
N CYS A 144 4.58 -3.41 -18.55
CA CYS A 144 3.43 -3.79 -17.75
C CYS A 144 3.67 -3.37 -16.30
N TRP A 145 2.97 -2.30 -15.88
CA TRP A 145 2.99 -1.81 -14.50
C TRP A 145 1.60 -1.98 -13.92
N ILE A 146 1.49 -2.86 -12.93
CA ILE A 146 0.21 -3.21 -12.32
C ILE A 146 0.27 -3.07 -10.82
N PHE A 147 -0.88 -2.81 -10.21
CA PHE A 147 -1.08 -2.88 -8.76
C PHE A 147 -2.44 -3.49 -8.43
N GLU A 148 -2.53 -4.05 -7.25
CA GLU A 148 -3.74 -4.62 -6.68
C GLU A 148 -3.76 -4.37 -5.17
N ILE A 149 -4.87 -3.87 -4.64
CA ILE A 149 -5.14 -3.78 -3.21
C ILE A 149 -6.13 -4.88 -2.88
N GLY A 150 -5.72 -5.84 -2.07
CA GLY A 150 -6.55 -6.99 -1.77
C GLY A 150 -6.02 -7.86 -0.65
N ASN A 151 -6.72 -8.93 -0.37
CA ASN A 151 -6.45 -9.78 0.78
C ASN A 151 -5.60 -10.99 0.43
N VAL A 152 -4.68 -11.32 1.32
CA VAL A 152 -4.00 -12.61 1.44
C VAL A 152 -4.56 -13.36 2.63
N PHE A 153 -4.50 -14.67 2.56
CA PHE A 153 -5.07 -15.56 3.56
C PHE A 153 -3.95 -16.47 4.09
N LEU A 154 -3.68 -16.35 5.38
CA LEU A 154 -2.56 -17.00 6.04
C LEU A 154 -3.04 -17.87 7.20
N ASN A 155 -2.33 -18.96 7.47
CA ASN A 155 -2.52 -19.72 8.71
C ASN A 155 -1.46 -19.29 9.72
N GLU A 156 -1.85 -18.53 10.72
CA GLU A 156 -0.98 -18.07 11.81
C GLU A 156 -1.42 -18.71 13.12
N ASN A 157 -0.55 -19.49 13.75
CA ASN A 157 -0.84 -20.18 15.01
C ASN A 157 -2.14 -21.01 14.97
N ASN A 158 -2.35 -21.76 13.89
CA ASN A 158 -3.54 -22.55 13.62
C ASN A 158 -4.86 -21.74 13.51
N LYS A 159 -4.76 -20.46 13.24
CA LYS A 159 -5.91 -19.60 12.95
C LYS A 159 -5.78 -19.03 11.53
N ASN A 160 -6.88 -19.07 10.80
CA ASN A 160 -6.96 -18.44 9.50
C ASN A 160 -7.06 -16.93 9.69
N VAL A 161 -6.11 -16.19 9.12
CA VAL A 161 -6.01 -14.73 9.20
C VAL A 161 -6.09 -14.15 7.80
N GLN A 162 -6.87 -13.11 7.64
CA GLN A 162 -6.97 -12.32 6.43
C GLN A 162 -6.22 -11.01 6.62
N LYS A 163 -5.32 -10.67 5.69
CA LYS A 163 -4.56 -9.41 5.72
C LYS A 163 -4.69 -8.69 4.40
N GLU A 164 -5.07 -7.42 4.45
CA GLU A 164 -5.06 -6.56 3.27
C GLU A 164 -3.63 -6.13 2.95
N THR A 165 -3.26 -6.25 1.69
CA THR A 165 -1.93 -5.88 1.20
C THR A 165 -2.05 -5.09 -0.10
N ILE A 166 -1.09 -4.22 -0.36
CA ILE A 166 -0.92 -3.45 -1.59
C ILE A 166 0.20 -4.11 -2.35
N ASN A 167 -0.09 -4.63 -3.51
CA ASN A 167 0.82 -5.47 -4.28
C ASN A 167 0.98 -4.92 -5.69
N GLY A 168 2.04 -5.30 -6.36
CA GLY A 168 2.15 -4.98 -7.77
C GLY A 168 3.44 -5.48 -8.41
N ALA A 169 3.50 -5.23 -9.71
CA ALA A 169 4.61 -5.61 -10.57
C ALA A 169 4.97 -4.45 -11.50
N ILE A 170 6.27 -4.25 -11.72
CA ILE A 170 6.82 -3.24 -12.61
C ILE A 170 7.75 -3.97 -13.57
N SER A 171 7.40 -4.00 -14.86
CA SER A 171 8.21 -4.63 -15.88
C SER A 171 8.40 -3.70 -17.07
N ASN A 172 9.62 -3.55 -17.53
CA ASN A 172 10.03 -2.71 -18.64
C ASN A 172 9.61 -1.23 -18.52
N ILE A 173 10.19 -0.36 -19.31
CA ILE A 173 9.79 1.05 -19.36
C ILE A 173 8.57 1.18 -20.27
N LYS A 174 7.49 1.81 -19.76
CA LYS A 174 6.43 2.33 -20.62
C LYS A 174 6.99 3.48 -21.43
N LYS A 175 7.19 3.30 -22.72
CA LYS A 175 7.72 4.35 -23.59
C LYS A 175 6.61 5.26 -24.08
N TYR A 176 6.88 6.55 -23.91
CA TYR A 176 6.29 7.60 -24.72
C TYR A 176 7.40 8.15 -25.61
N GLY A 177 7.31 7.95 -26.94
CA GLY A 177 8.27 8.49 -27.88
C GLY A 177 9.43 7.55 -28.23
N GLU A 178 9.21 6.64 -29.15
CA GLU A 178 10.23 5.66 -29.58
C GLU A 178 11.35 6.27 -30.47
N TRP A 179 11.17 7.49 -30.96
CA TRP A 179 12.08 8.13 -31.88
C TRP A 179 13.42 8.53 -31.23
N ASP A 180 13.42 8.89 -29.94
CA ASP A 180 14.62 9.30 -29.18
C ASP A 180 15.54 8.14 -28.79
N THR A 181 14.99 6.93 -28.73
CA THR A 181 15.73 5.71 -28.39
C THR A 181 15.92 4.77 -29.59
N SER A 182 15.63 5.24 -30.82
CA SER A 182 15.69 4.42 -32.04
C SER A 182 14.92 3.11 -31.93
N GLY A 183 13.77 3.11 -31.25
CA GLY A 183 12.94 1.91 -31.03
C GLY A 183 13.51 0.90 -30.03
N LYS A 184 14.66 1.14 -29.42
CA LYS A 184 15.24 0.24 -28.43
C LYS A 184 14.54 0.40 -27.07
N SER A 185 14.14 -0.72 -26.46
CA SER A 185 13.70 -0.70 -25.07
C SER A 185 14.90 -0.55 -24.15
N ILE A 186 14.83 0.42 -23.25
CA ILE A 186 15.82 0.57 -22.18
C ILE A 186 15.34 -0.28 -21.01
N PRO A 187 16.15 -1.22 -20.52
CA PRO A 187 15.79 -2.02 -19.34
C PRO A 187 15.58 -1.11 -18.12
N LEU A 188 14.58 -1.43 -17.33
CA LEU A 188 14.32 -0.74 -16.07
C LEU A 188 15.32 -1.23 -15.02
N ASN A 189 16.05 -0.30 -14.40
CA ASN A 189 16.96 -0.67 -13.31
C ASN A 189 16.24 -0.65 -11.94
N TYR A 190 16.91 -1.24 -10.93
CA TYR A 190 16.36 -1.34 -9.57
C TYR A 190 15.95 0.01 -8.98
N PHE A 191 16.79 1.04 -9.14
CA PHE A 191 16.56 2.35 -8.53
C PHE A 191 15.41 3.10 -9.22
N GLU A 192 15.30 2.97 -10.54
CA GLU A 192 14.18 3.54 -11.29
C GLU A 192 12.85 2.89 -10.90
N ALA A 193 12.81 1.55 -10.83
CA ALA A 193 11.61 0.83 -10.41
C ALA A 193 11.22 1.16 -8.96
N ARG A 194 12.22 1.22 -8.05
CA ARG A 194 11.99 1.62 -6.66
C ARG A 194 11.52 3.07 -6.54
N GLY A 195 12.08 3.95 -7.36
CA GLY A 195 11.66 5.35 -7.46
C GLY A 195 10.21 5.51 -7.91
N LYS A 196 9.75 4.68 -8.87
CA LYS A 196 8.35 4.68 -9.31
C LYS A 196 7.39 4.25 -8.20
N LEU A 197 7.73 3.21 -7.44
CA LEU A 197 6.97 2.83 -6.26
C LEU A 197 6.95 3.95 -5.22
N GLN A 198 8.12 4.57 -4.93
CA GLN A 198 8.19 5.69 -3.99
C GLN A 198 7.33 6.88 -4.43
N GLN A 199 7.32 7.19 -5.72
CA GLN A 199 6.50 8.26 -6.28
C GLN A 199 5.01 7.97 -6.11
N ALA A 200 4.57 6.72 -6.37
CA ALA A 200 3.18 6.31 -6.16
C ALA A 200 2.76 6.39 -4.68
N LEU A 201 3.66 6.05 -3.75
CA LEU A 201 3.38 6.08 -2.30
C LEU A 201 3.49 7.49 -1.69
N SER A 202 4.09 8.46 -2.38
CA SER A 202 4.36 9.81 -1.85
C SER A 202 3.10 10.58 -1.46
N CYS A 203 1.95 10.27 -2.05
CA CYS A 203 0.65 10.89 -1.75
C CYS A 203 0.22 10.72 -0.28
N LEU A 204 0.78 9.75 0.42
CA LEU A 204 0.47 9.46 1.81
C LEU A 204 1.42 10.13 2.82
N ASN A 205 2.50 10.78 2.34
CA ASN A 205 3.50 11.46 3.18
C ASN A 205 4.14 10.55 4.26
N VAL A 206 4.18 9.24 4.03
CA VAL A 206 4.78 8.27 4.97
C VAL A 206 6.23 8.03 4.57
N SER A 207 7.13 8.07 5.54
CA SER A 207 8.52 7.71 5.33
C SER A 207 8.66 6.19 5.27
N ILE A 208 9.15 5.70 4.13
CA ILE A 208 9.43 4.27 3.91
C ILE A 208 10.93 4.14 3.69
N THR A 209 11.57 3.30 4.50
CA THR A 209 12.99 3.01 4.41
C THR A 209 13.23 1.57 3.98
N ASP A 210 14.41 1.31 3.43
CA ASP A 210 14.76 0.02 2.87
C ASP A 210 15.83 -0.65 3.74
N LYS A 211 15.69 -1.97 3.97
CA LYS A 211 16.66 -2.85 4.61
C LYS A 211 17.01 -3.96 3.63
N PRO A 212 18.27 -4.44 3.57
CA PRO A 212 18.62 -5.59 2.73
C PRO A 212 17.68 -6.79 2.95
N ASN A 213 17.31 -7.46 1.87
CA ASN A 213 16.44 -8.64 1.93
C ASN A 213 17.21 -9.86 2.41
N ASP A 214 16.71 -10.49 3.47
CA ASP A 214 17.22 -11.75 4.04
C ASP A 214 16.12 -12.83 4.14
N LYS A 215 14.90 -12.56 3.67
CA LYS A 215 13.71 -13.41 3.90
C LYS A 215 13.04 -13.94 2.64
N PHE A 216 12.98 -13.12 1.59
CA PHE A 216 12.15 -13.40 0.41
C PHE A 216 12.98 -14.05 -0.69
N SER A 217 12.98 -15.39 -0.75
CA SER A 217 13.79 -16.18 -1.69
C SER A 217 13.33 -16.07 -3.16
N HIS A 218 12.09 -15.62 -3.41
CA HIS A 218 11.58 -15.36 -4.76
C HIS A 218 12.13 -14.07 -5.38
N LEU A 219 12.84 -13.26 -4.58
CA LEU A 219 13.50 -12.04 -5.02
C LEU A 219 15.01 -12.22 -5.15
N HIS A 220 15.61 -11.40 -6.00
CA HIS A 220 17.05 -11.38 -6.20
C HIS A 220 17.79 -10.87 -4.94
N PRO A 221 18.77 -11.61 -4.38
CA PRO A 221 19.37 -11.27 -3.08
C PRO A 221 20.09 -9.92 -3.06
N GLY A 222 20.69 -9.50 -4.17
CA GLY A 222 21.43 -8.23 -4.27
C GLY A 222 20.60 -7.06 -4.81
N ARG A 223 19.36 -7.30 -5.29
CA ARG A 223 18.47 -6.27 -5.86
C ARG A 223 17.07 -6.39 -5.28
N SER A 224 16.98 -6.47 -3.95
CA SER A 224 15.72 -6.49 -3.22
C SER A 224 15.89 -5.94 -1.81
N SER A 225 14.80 -5.44 -1.26
CA SER A 225 14.76 -4.86 0.08
C SER A 225 13.48 -5.24 0.84
N ILE A 226 13.61 -5.27 2.15
CA ILE A 226 12.48 -5.25 3.07
C ILE A 226 12.11 -3.78 3.29
N LEU A 227 10.83 -3.46 3.13
CA LEU A 227 10.30 -2.12 3.33
C LEU A 227 9.91 -1.92 4.80
N LEU A 228 10.45 -0.87 5.40
CA LEU A 228 10.16 -0.50 6.77
C LEU A 228 9.29 0.75 6.79
N ILE A 229 8.18 0.69 7.52
CA ILE A 229 7.32 1.83 7.84
C ILE A 229 7.49 2.11 9.33
N GLU A 230 8.02 3.29 9.66
CA GLU A 230 8.32 3.68 11.04
C GLU A 230 9.15 2.66 11.82
N GLY A 231 10.10 2.01 11.13
CA GLY A 231 10.98 1.00 11.70
C GLY A 231 10.40 -0.42 11.75
N ASN A 232 9.12 -0.60 11.44
CA ASN A 232 8.47 -1.91 11.40
C ASN A 232 8.51 -2.50 10.00
N GLU A 233 8.88 -3.77 9.88
CA GLU A 233 8.83 -4.49 8.62
C GLU A 233 7.39 -4.56 8.12
N SER A 234 7.16 -4.00 6.94
CA SER A 234 5.81 -3.81 6.40
C SER A 234 5.65 -4.34 4.98
N GLY A 235 6.68 -4.91 4.42
CA GLY A 235 6.61 -5.47 3.07
C GLY A 235 7.96 -5.63 2.42
N TYR A 236 7.96 -5.79 1.10
CA TYR A 236 9.16 -5.94 0.30
C TYR A 236 9.05 -5.20 -1.04
N PHE A 237 10.20 -4.94 -1.62
CA PHE A 237 10.37 -4.53 -3.01
C PHE A 237 11.61 -5.23 -3.58
N GLY A 238 11.56 -5.69 -4.83
CA GLY A 238 12.76 -6.27 -5.44
C GLY A 238 12.55 -6.85 -6.81
N GLU A 239 13.68 -7.06 -7.49
CA GLU A 239 13.74 -7.81 -8.73
C GLU A 239 13.42 -9.28 -8.48
N VAL A 240 12.65 -9.89 -9.36
CA VAL A 240 12.32 -11.31 -9.28
C VAL A 240 13.58 -12.15 -9.49
N HIS A 241 13.76 -13.18 -8.68
CA HIS A 241 14.90 -14.08 -8.82
C HIS A 241 14.84 -14.82 -10.17
N PRO A 242 15.92 -14.89 -10.96
CA PRO A 242 15.93 -15.55 -12.27
C PRO A 242 15.39 -16.99 -12.25
N LYS A 243 15.58 -17.72 -11.15
CA LYS A 243 15.04 -19.09 -11.00
C LYS A 243 13.51 -19.14 -11.03
N VAL A 244 12.83 -18.08 -10.61
CA VAL A 244 11.35 -17.98 -10.61
C VAL A 244 10.84 -17.74 -12.02
N LEU A 245 11.63 -17.07 -12.86
CA LEU A 245 11.29 -16.75 -14.25
C LEU A 245 11.64 -17.86 -15.25
N VAL A 246 12.12 -19.01 -14.78
CA VAL A 246 12.36 -20.18 -15.65
C VAL A 246 11.06 -20.58 -16.33
N GLY A 247 11.02 -20.49 -17.67
CA GLY A 247 9.80 -20.70 -18.47
C GLY A 247 9.14 -19.42 -18.98
N ASN A 248 9.37 -18.28 -18.37
CA ASN A 248 8.83 -16.97 -18.77
C ASN A 248 9.90 -16.12 -19.47
N LYS A 249 10.47 -16.66 -20.56
CA LYS A 249 11.60 -16.05 -21.32
C LYS A 249 11.29 -14.67 -21.93
N SER A 250 10.01 -14.32 -22.04
CA SER A 250 9.55 -13.01 -22.52
C SER A 250 9.82 -11.87 -21.53
N ILE A 251 9.94 -12.19 -20.24
CA ILE A 251 10.16 -11.20 -19.19
C ILE A 251 11.67 -11.01 -19.01
N LYS A 252 12.15 -9.78 -19.22
CA LYS A 252 13.56 -9.43 -19.04
C LYS A 252 13.82 -8.83 -17.67
N ASP A 253 13.00 -7.85 -17.28
CA ASP A 253 13.13 -7.11 -16.03
C ASP A 253 11.76 -7.09 -15.34
N LEU A 254 11.70 -7.60 -14.13
CA LEU A 254 10.48 -7.64 -13.34
C LEU A 254 10.79 -7.36 -11.88
N TYR A 255 10.16 -6.32 -11.36
CA TYR A 255 10.19 -5.95 -9.95
C TYR A 255 8.82 -6.17 -9.34
N LEU A 256 8.79 -6.75 -8.15
CA LEU A 256 7.59 -7.00 -7.37
C LEU A 256 7.62 -6.18 -6.09
N PHE A 257 6.45 -5.82 -5.62
CA PHE A 257 6.28 -5.25 -4.29
C PHE A 257 5.03 -5.81 -3.61
N SER A 258 5.10 -5.87 -2.30
CA SER A 258 3.98 -6.14 -1.42
C SER A 258 4.14 -5.34 -0.15
N ILE A 259 3.10 -4.63 0.28
CA ILE A 259 3.11 -3.75 1.45
C ILE A 259 1.87 -4.04 2.28
N ASN A 260 2.04 -4.18 3.58
CA ASN A 260 0.93 -4.31 4.51
C ASN A 260 0.10 -3.01 4.52
N SER A 261 -1.16 -3.11 4.11
CA SER A 261 -2.08 -1.97 3.97
C SER A 261 -2.36 -1.32 5.32
N ASP A 262 -2.58 -2.11 6.37
CA ASP A 262 -2.88 -1.62 7.71
C ASP A 262 -1.74 -0.76 8.27
N ASN A 263 -0.49 -1.22 8.15
CA ASN A 263 0.67 -0.49 8.63
C ASN A 263 0.83 0.84 7.90
N LEU A 264 0.68 0.83 6.57
CA LEU A 264 0.80 2.02 5.74
C LEU A 264 -0.31 3.03 6.04
N ILE A 265 -1.56 2.58 6.07
CA ILE A 265 -2.72 3.46 6.28
C ILE A 265 -2.76 4.00 7.70
N LYS A 266 -2.44 3.18 8.71
CA LYS A 266 -2.31 3.66 10.10
C LYS A 266 -1.25 4.74 10.23
N ALA A 267 -0.10 4.59 9.57
CA ALA A 267 0.93 5.63 9.56
C ALA A 267 0.43 6.90 8.84
N ALA A 268 -0.19 6.75 7.66
CA ALA A 268 -0.67 7.86 6.83
C ALA A 268 -1.80 8.66 7.48
N THR A 269 -2.69 8.01 8.23
CA THR A 269 -3.89 8.65 8.81
C THR A 269 -3.66 9.29 10.17
N ARG A 270 -2.44 9.31 10.67
CA ARG A 270 -2.08 10.08 11.87
C ARG A 270 -2.32 11.57 11.64
N ARG A 271 -2.89 12.25 12.62
CA ARG A 271 -3.31 13.67 12.51
C ARG A 271 -2.26 14.57 11.86
N LYS A 272 -1.00 14.50 12.30
CA LYS A 272 0.09 15.35 11.78
C LYS A 272 0.51 15.04 10.33
N ILE A 273 0.27 13.82 9.86
CA ILE A 273 0.58 13.38 8.49
C ILE A 273 -0.62 13.62 7.58
N TRP A 274 -1.81 13.29 8.08
CA TRP A 274 -3.06 13.38 7.33
C TRP A 274 -3.48 14.81 7.03
N THR A 275 -3.24 15.70 7.99
CA THR A 275 -3.51 17.13 7.87
C THR A 275 -2.23 17.88 8.23
N PRO A 276 -1.27 17.99 7.29
CA PRO A 276 -0.01 18.65 7.55
C PRO A 276 -0.22 20.15 7.81
N GLU A 277 0.45 20.65 8.83
CA GLU A 277 0.49 22.09 9.12
C GLU A 277 1.47 22.79 8.17
N TYR A 278 1.08 23.94 7.66
CA TYR A 278 1.97 24.77 6.87
C TYR A 278 3.20 25.18 7.69
N LYS A 279 4.38 25.05 7.08
CA LYS A 279 5.64 25.53 7.61
C LYS A 279 6.26 26.50 6.63
N ASN A 280 6.69 27.64 7.12
CA ASN A 280 7.40 28.59 6.29
C ASN A 280 8.66 27.94 5.68
N TYR A 281 8.83 28.11 4.39
CA TYR A 281 10.06 27.72 3.72
C TYR A 281 11.12 28.81 3.83
N ALA A 282 12.39 28.41 3.80
CA ALA A 282 13.48 29.36 3.83
C ALA A 282 13.55 30.12 2.48
N ILE A 283 13.61 31.44 2.55
CA ILE A 283 13.73 32.33 1.39
C ILE A 283 15.18 32.67 1.04
N VAL A 284 16.13 32.26 1.88
CA VAL A 284 17.58 32.49 1.71
C VAL A 284 18.22 31.35 0.94
N PRO A 285 19.29 31.60 0.16
CA PRO A 285 20.00 30.56 -0.58
C PRO A 285 20.71 29.56 0.34
N SER A 286 20.90 28.33 -0.13
CA SER A 286 21.74 27.33 0.53
C SER A 286 23.19 27.42 0.05
N ILE A 287 24.12 26.97 0.89
CA ILE A 287 25.51 26.73 0.50
C ILE A 287 25.71 25.23 0.34
N GLU A 288 26.32 24.81 -0.75
CA GLU A 288 26.58 23.38 -1.04
C GLU A 288 28.06 23.06 -0.86
N ARG A 289 28.33 21.88 -0.30
CA ARG A 289 29.69 21.32 -0.14
C ARG A 289 29.67 19.86 -0.54
N ASP A 290 30.58 19.48 -1.43
CA ASP A 290 30.79 18.12 -1.82
C ASP A 290 31.92 17.51 -0.98
N VAL A 291 31.68 16.31 -0.46
CA VAL A 291 32.66 15.57 0.34
C VAL A 291 32.75 14.15 -0.16
N SER A 292 33.97 13.68 -0.33
CA SER A 292 34.28 12.35 -0.85
C SER A 292 35.04 11.54 0.19
N PHE A 293 34.59 10.30 0.43
CA PHE A 293 35.20 9.42 1.43
C PHE A 293 35.34 8.00 0.91
N LEU A 294 36.42 7.35 1.33
CA LEU A 294 36.63 5.92 1.16
C LEU A 294 36.00 5.16 2.33
N PHE A 295 34.98 4.37 2.03
CA PHE A 295 34.28 3.52 3.00
C PHE A 295 34.57 2.05 2.76
N ASN A 296 34.45 1.25 3.82
CA ASN A 296 34.34 -0.19 3.65
C ASN A 296 32.96 -0.56 3.07
N LYS A 297 32.92 -1.45 2.07
CA LYS A 297 31.69 -1.91 1.38
C LYS A 297 30.63 -2.51 2.32
N LYS A 298 31.00 -2.88 3.55
CA LYS A 298 30.05 -3.36 4.57
C LYS A 298 29.07 -2.30 5.06
N PHE A 299 29.40 -1.00 4.92
CA PHE A 299 28.53 0.06 5.40
C PHE A 299 27.46 0.40 4.38
N ILE A 300 26.22 0.47 4.85
CA ILE A 300 25.07 0.85 4.04
C ILE A 300 25.03 2.36 3.91
N VAL A 301 24.86 2.87 2.70
CA VAL A 301 24.82 4.33 2.41
C VAL A 301 23.76 5.03 3.26
N LEU A 302 22.62 4.39 3.50
CA LEU A 302 21.56 4.96 4.33
C LEU A 302 22.03 5.23 5.78
N ASP A 303 22.84 4.34 6.35
CA ASP A 303 23.38 4.51 7.70
C ASP A 303 24.35 5.69 7.77
N ILE A 304 25.13 5.88 6.69
CA ILE A 304 26.03 7.05 6.56
C ILE A 304 25.21 8.34 6.50
N ILE A 305 24.20 8.38 5.62
CA ILE A 305 23.30 9.55 5.49
C ILE A 305 22.59 9.86 6.81
N ASN A 306 22.08 8.84 7.48
CA ASN A 306 21.40 9.00 8.77
C ASN A 306 22.34 9.51 9.86
N HIS A 307 23.60 9.06 9.84
CA HIS A 307 24.60 9.58 10.76
C HIS A 307 24.88 11.05 10.49
N ILE A 308 25.13 11.43 9.25
CA ILE A 308 25.36 12.83 8.83
C ILE A 308 24.20 13.73 9.32
N LYS A 309 22.95 13.33 9.04
CA LYS A 309 21.75 14.06 9.48
C LYS A 309 21.58 14.12 11.01
N LYS A 310 22.13 13.13 11.74
CA LYS A 310 22.06 13.10 13.20
C LYS A 310 23.09 14.03 13.85
N VAL A 311 24.26 14.14 13.24
CA VAL A 311 25.36 15.01 13.73
C VAL A 311 25.01 16.48 13.58
N GLU A 312 24.51 16.87 12.43
CA GLU A 312 24.09 18.25 12.18
C GLU A 312 22.60 18.30 11.82
N LYS A 313 21.80 18.87 12.73
CA LYS A 313 20.33 18.96 12.61
C LYS A 313 19.83 20.35 12.31
N LYS A 314 20.66 21.37 12.59
CA LYS A 314 20.21 22.76 12.59
C LYS A 314 20.34 23.41 11.21
N LEU A 315 21.51 23.30 10.62
CA LEU A 315 21.82 23.94 9.34
C LEU A 315 21.83 22.99 8.15
N LEU A 316 21.98 21.68 8.37
CA LEU A 316 22.03 20.71 7.30
C LEU A 316 20.60 20.42 6.79
N GLU A 317 20.25 20.98 5.64
CA GLU A 317 18.93 20.79 5.00
C GLU A 317 18.86 19.48 4.22
N LYS A 318 19.92 19.15 3.46
CA LYS A 318 19.89 18.02 2.53
C LYS A 318 21.24 17.31 2.45
N VAL A 319 21.17 16.00 2.29
CA VAL A 319 22.33 15.13 2.01
C VAL A 319 21.97 14.26 0.81
N ILE A 320 22.77 14.32 -0.25
CA ILE A 320 22.57 13.54 -1.47
C ILE A 320 23.86 12.78 -1.75
N LEU A 321 23.75 11.50 -2.08
CA LEU A 321 24.83 10.76 -2.71
C LEU A 321 24.87 11.16 -4.19
N ILE A 322 25.95 11.76 -4.64
CA ILE A 322 26.09 12.27 -6.01
C ILE A 322 26.97 11.40 -6.88
N ASP A 323 27.89 10.64 -6.27
CA ASP A 323 28.77 9.75 -7.02
C ASP A 323 29.18 8.50 -6.21
N ILE A 324 29.35 7.40 -6.93
CA ILE A 324 29.86 6.12 -6.43
C ILE A 324 31.00 5.67 -7.35
N TYR A 325 32.19 5.58 -6.81
CA TYR A 325 33.35 5.14 -7.57
C TYR A 325 33.96 3.90 -6.95
N ASP A 326 33.90 2.79 -7.70
CA ASP A 326 34.47 1.49 -7.34
C ASP A 326 35.64 1.21 -8.32
N ASP A 327 36.86 1.43 -7.88
CA ASP A 327 38.06 1.24 -8.71
C ASP A 327 38.55 -0.19 -8.58
N PRO A 328 38.74 -0.94 -9.67
CA PRO A 328 39.33 -2.28 -9.65
C PRO A 328 40.74 -2.34 -9.04
N ASN A 329 41.46 -1.20 -9.02
CA ASN A 329 42.78 -1.09 -8.43
C ASN A 329 42.78 -0.75 -6.93
N MET A 330 41.64 -0.44 -6.35
CA MET A 330 41.49 -0.31 -4.90
C MET A 330 41.38 -1.68 -4.24
N SER A 331 41.64 -1.74 -2.93
CA SER A 331 41.39 -2.97 -2.18
C SER A 331 39.92 -3.39 -2.34
N GLU A 332 39.68 -4.68 -2.58
CA GLU A 332 38.33 -5.25 -2.88
C GLU A 332 37.21 -4.84 -1.90
N ASN A 333 37.58 -4.42 -0.70
CA ASN A 333 36.66 -4.05 0.36
C ASN A 333 36.36 -2.55 0.49
N LEU A 334 36.94 -1.70 -0.37
CA LEU A 334 36.77 -0.26 -0.31
C LEU A 334 35.95 0.25 -1.47
N ILE A 335 35.17 1.30 -1.21
CA ILE A 335 34.35 2.02 -2.19
C ILE A 335 34.37 3.51 -1.86
N ASN A 336 34.41 4.34 -2.88
CA ASN A 336 34.33 5.79 -2.69
C ASN A 336 32.91 6.30 -2.87
N TYR A 337 32.40 7.02 -1.87
CA TYR A 337 31.12 7.71 -1.93
C TYR A 337 31.34 9.21 -1.85
N THR A 338 30.71 9.96 -2.78
CA THR A 338 30.70 11.42 -2.76
C THR A 338 29.32 11.91 -2.40
N PHE A 339 29.23 12.70 -1.32
CA PHE A 339 27.99 13.29 -0.84
C PHE A 339 27.99 14.78 -1.08
N ARG A 340 26.85 15.32 -1.53
CA ARG A 340 26.54 16.74 -1.52
C ARG A 340 25.77 17.10 -0.26
N LEU A 341 26.29 18.05 0.49
CA LEU A 341 25.73 18.56 1.72
C LEU A 341 25.21 19.96 1.48
N SER A 342 23.90 20.18 1.61
CA SER A 342 23.30 21.52 1.46
C SER A 342 23.01 22.11 2.84
N TYR A 343 23.64 23.23 3.13
CA TYR A 343 23.47 23.96 4.39
C TYR A 343 22.58 25.18 4.17
N ARG A 344 21.59 25.39 5.05
CA ARG A 344 20.69 26.55 5.00
C ARG A 344 20.23 26.94 6.39
N ASP A 345 20.23 28.23 6.66
CA ASP A 345 19.51 28.83 7.78
C ASP A 345 18.11 29.24 7.33
N LYS A 346 17.18 29.40 8.25
CA LYS A 346 15.81 29.80 7.91
C LYS A 346 15.63 31.29 7.74
N GLU A 347 16.48 32.09 8.39
CA GLU A 347 16.29 33.54 8.57
C GLU A 347 17.44 34.37 7.94
N LYS A 348 18.67 33.82 7.92
CA LYS A 348 19.84 34.56 7.45
C LYS A 348 20.58 33.82 6.32
N THR A 349 21.16 34.58 5.41
CA THR A 349 22.11 34.04 4.44
C THR A 349 23.38 33.60 5.15
N LEU A 350 23.78 32.34 4.99
CA LEU A 350 24.99 31.79 5.60
C LEU A 350 26.23 32.34 4.88
N GLN A 351 27.30 32.57 5.63
CA GLN A 351 28.64 32.87 5.12
C GLN A 351 29.56 31.66 5.30
N GLU A 352 30.69 31.64 4.61
CA GLU A 352 31.68 30.58 4.67
C GLU A 352 32.16 30.29 6.10
N SER A 353 32.35 31.35 6.88
CA SER A 353 32.72 31.27 8.30
C SER A 353 31.70 30.57 9.17
N ASP A 354 30.40 30.69 8.84
CA ASP A 354 29.32 30.07 9.63
C ASP A 354 29.32 28.55 9.49
N ILE A 355 29.87 28.02 8.38
CA ILE A 355 29.77 26.60 8.01
C ILE A 355 31.08 25.86 8.27
N SER A 356 32.24 26.52 8.15
CA SER A 356 33.54 25.86 8.14
C SER A 356 33.79 24.98 9.37
N GLU A 357 33.46 25.46 10.57
CA GLU A 357 33.63 24.69 11.82
C GLU A 357 32.67 23.48 11.85
N ILE A 358 31.39 23.68 11.50
CA ILE A 358 30.34 22.64 11.49
C ILE A 358 30.71 21.56 10.48
N HIS A 359 31.14 21.95 9.30
CA HIS A 359 31.55 21.07 8.22
C HIS A 359 32.76 20.21 8.62
N ASN A 360 33.79 20.83 9.21
CA ASN A 360 34.96 20.12 9.70
C ASN A 360 34.63 19.12 10.82
N ASN A 361 33.74 19.50 11.75
CA ASN A 361 33.29 18.61 12.82
C ASN A 361 32.51 17.41 12.25
N LEU A 362 31.69 17.64 11.21
CA LEU A 362 30.96 16.58 10.53
C LEU A 362 31.90 15.61 9.82
N ILE A 363 32.92 16.12 9.11
CA ILE A 363 33.97 15.29 8.48
C ILE A 363 34.65 14.39 9.50
N LYS A 364 35.14 14.96 10.61
CA LYS A 364 35.78 14.21 11.69
C LYS A 364 34.86 13.15 12.28
N SER A 365 33.57 13.46 12.44
CA SER A 365 32.60 12.50 12.96
C SER A 365 32.37 11.32 12.02
N ILE A 366 32.36 11.56 10.69
CA ILE A 366 32.27 10.49 9.67
C ILE A 366 33.50 9.62 9.71
N GLU A 367 34.69 10.23 9.71
CA GLU A 367 35.96 9.51 9.74
C GLU A 367 36.08 8.62 10.98
N THR A 368 35.72 9.13 12.14
CA THR A 368 35.78 8.40 13.41
C THR A 368 34.79 7.25 13.45
N LYS A 369 33.55 7.48 13.04
CA LYS A 369 32.51 6.46 13.17
C LYS A 369 32.65 5.32 12.18
N PHE A 370 33.01 5.62 10.96
CA PHE A 370 33.07 4.65 9.86
C PHE A 370 34.48 4.18 9.54
N ASN A 371 35.48 4.68 10.29
CA ASN A 371 36.90 4.45 10.01
C ASN A 371 37.23 4.70 8.52
N SER A 372 36.67 5.81 8.01
CA SER A 372 36.78 6.26 6.62
C SER A 372 37.86 7.33 6.49
N LYS A 373 38.37 7.54 5.28
CA LYS A 373 39.32 8.62 4.99
C LYS A 373 38.69 9.54 3.95
N GLN A 374 38.73 10.86 4.22
CA GLN A 374 38.36 11.83 3.21
C GLN A 374 39.34 11.75 2.05
N ARG A 375 38.80 11.76 0.83
CA ARG A 375 39.58 11.88 -0.40
C ARG A 375 39.59 13.34 -0.82
N THR A 376 40.75 13.97 -0.75
CA THR A 376 41.00 15.34 -1.23
C THR A 376 41.18 15.36 -2.74
#